data_d696652cf56dc5a802897175b76733dc
#
_entry.id   d696652cf56dc5a802897175b76733dc
#
_cell.length_a   1.000
_cell.length_b   1.000
_cell.length_c   1.000
_cell.angle_alpha   90.00
_cell.angle_beta   90.00
_cell.angle_gamma   90.00
#
_symmetry.space_group_name_H-M   'P 1'
#
loop_
_entity.id
_entity.type
_entity.pdbx_description
1 polymer ?
#
loop_
_entity_poly.entity_id
_entity_poly.type
_entity_poly.pdbx_seq_one_letter_code
_entity_poly.pdbx_strand_id
1 'polypeptide(L)'
;DLQLDGIELELFIIKNCPKRPSYPEAYGLRHLAFAVDSVDNTVRELNKKGIITEPIRFDIYTGKKMTFFYDPDNLPLEIHE
;
A
#
# COMPACT_ATOMS: atom_id res chain seq x y z
N ASP A 1 15.38 -6.57 -3.86
CA ASP A 1 14.70 -5.70 -4.81
C ASP A 1 13.44 -6.37 -5.34
N LEU A 2 12.40 -5.55 -5.52
CA LEU A 2 11.13 -6.00 -6.07
C LEU A 2 10.97 -5.44 -7.48
N GLN A 3 10.70 -6.33 -8.45
CA GLN A 3 10.49 -5.93 -9.83
C GLN A 3 9.00 -5.84 -10.13
N LEU A 4 8.59 -4.71 -10.70
CA LEU A 4 7.29 -4.49 -11.29
C LEU A 4 7.49 -4.10 -12.75
N ASP A 5 6.46 -4.18 -13.58
CA ASP A 5 6.56 -3.85 -15.00
C ASP A 5 7.17 -2.45 -15.20
N GLY A 6 8.45 -2.42 -15.63
CA GLY A 6 9.16 -1.17 -15.89
C GLY A 6 9.57 -0.38 -14.65
N ILE A 7 9.35 -0.92 -13.46
CA ILE A 7 9.66 -0.26 -12.19
C ILE A 7 10.37 -1.24 -11.28
N GLU A 8 11.38 -0.75 -10.56
CA GLU A 8 12.07 -1.50 -9.52
C GLU A 8 11.89 -0.80 -8.18
N LEU A 9 11.51 -1.56 -7.15
CA LEU A 9 11.49 -1.06 -5.78
C LEU A 9 12.72 -1.55 -5.05
N GLU A 10 13.49 -0.63 -4.51
CA GLU A 10 14.64 -0.93 -3.67
C GLU A 10 14.25 -0.77 -2.21
N LEU A 11 14.41 -1.83 -1.43
CA LEU A 11 14.10 -1.84 -0.01
C LEU A 11 15.39 -1.87 0.79
N PHE A 12 15.49 -0.97 1.75
CA PHE A 12 16.67 -0.84 2.60
C PHE A 12 16.33 -1.18 4.04
N ILE A 13 17.19 -1.93 4.68
CA ILE A 13 17.11 -2.21 6.11
C ILE A 13 18.24 -1.46 6.78
N ILE A 14 17.90 -0.45 7.57
CA ILE A 14 18.86 0.40 8.23
C ILE A 14 18.74 0.23 9.75
N LYS A 15 19.85 -0.12 10.39
CA LYS A 15 19.90 -0.32 11.85
C LYS A 15 19.61 1.01 12.55
N ASN A 16 18.76 0.94 13.59
CA ASN A 16 18.40 2.10 14.43
C ASN A 16 17.68 3.22 13.65
N CYS A 17 17.02 2.87 12.56
CA CYS A 17 16.23 3.85 11.80
C CYS A 17 15.02 4.31 12.65
N PRO A 18 14.76 5.62 12.75
CA PRO A 18 13.58 6.11 13.46
C PRO A 18 12.30 5.60 12.82
N LYS A 19 11.25 5.47 13.64
CA LYS A 19 9.94 5.08 13.13
C LYS A 19 9.40 6.14 12.18
N ARG A 20 8.61 5.69 11.19
CA ARG A 20 7.94 6.59 10.27
C ARG A 20 6.98 7.51 11.01
N PRO A 21 7.05 8.85 10.81
CA PRO A 21 6.03 9.76 11.33
C PRO A 21 4.78 9.67 10.46
N SER A 22 3.72 9.06 10.99
CA SER A 22 2.44 8.93 10.28
C SER A 22 1.41 9.96 10.74
N TYR A 23 1.48 10.38 11.99
CA TYR A 23 0.55 11.35 12.58
C TYR A 23 1.27 12.32 13.50
N PRO A 24 1.31 13.62 13.19
CA PRO A 24 0.84 14.21 11.92
C PRO A 24 1.75 13.80 10.75
N GLU A 25 1.19 13.79 9.55
CA GLU A 25 1.98 13.46 8.35
C GLU A 25 2.99 14.55 8.05
N ALA A 26 4.21 14.12 7.73
CA ALA A 26 5.27 15.02 7.28
C ALA A 26 5.18 15.24 5.77
N TYR A 27 5.89 16.24 5.28
CA TYR A 27 6.05 16.40 3.83
C TYR A 27 6.77 15.18 3.24
N GLY A 28 6.51 14.92 1.97
CA GLY A 28 7.14 13.84 1.24
C GLY A 28 6.14 12.76 0.84
N LEU A 29 6.64 11.58 0.56
CA LEU A 29 5.82 10.46 0.11
C LEU A 29 4.90 9.98 1.23
N ARG A 30 3.59 9.95 0.94
CA ARG A 30 2.60 9.48 1.90
C ARG A 30 2.41 7.97 1.83
N HIS A 31 2.23 7.44 0.62
CA HIS A 31 2.03 6.02 0.39
C HIS A 31 2.35 5.68 -1.07
N LEU A 32 2.50 4.40 -1.34
CA LEU A 32 2.58 3.86 -2.69
C LEU A 32 1.21 3.35 -3.10
N ALA A 33 0.82 3.58 -4.35
CA ALA A 33 -0.44 3.11 -4.89
C ALA A 33 -0.16 2.18 -6.08
N PHE A 34 -0.85 1.05 -6.11
CA PHE A 34 -0.73 0.06 -7.17
C PHE A 34 -2.08 -0.10 -7.88
N ALA A 35 -2.06 0.01 -9.21
CA ALA A 35 -3.24 -0.28 -10.01
C ALA A 35 -3.38 -1.80 -10.15
N VAL A 36 -4.57 -2.31 -9.93
CA VAL A 36 -4.88 -3.74 -10.05
C VAL A 36 -6.14 -3.93 -10.89
N ASP A 37 -6.30 -5.11 -11.47
CA ASP A 37 -7.49 -5.42 -12.29
C ASP A 37 -8.75 -5.54 -11.44
N SER A 38 -8.62 -6.12 -10.25
CA SER A 38 -9.73 -6.33 -9.32
C SER A 38 -9.28 -6.14 -7.89
N VAL A 39 -9.80 -5.11 -7.23
CA VAL A 39 -9.53 -4.88 -5.81
C VAL A 39 -10.08 -6.04 -4.97
N ASP A 40 -11.28 -6.53 -5.29
CA ASP A 40 -11.86 -7.67 -4.54
C ASP A 40 -10.95 -8.90 -4.59
N ASN A 41 -10.43 -9.25 -5.77
CA ASN A 41 -9.55 -10.40 -5.91
C ASN A 41 -8.22 -10.19 -5.19
N THR A 42 -7.66 -8.99 -5.29
CA THR A 42 -6.39 -8.66 -4.64
C THR A 42 -6.53 -8.73 -3.11
N VAL A 43 -7.64 -8.22 -2.57
CA VAL A 43 -7.92 -8.31 -1.13
C VAL A 43 -7.99 -9.78 -0.69
N ARG A 44 -8.66 -10.63 -1.47
CA ARG A 44 -8.72 -12.06 -1.15
C ARG A 44 -7.33 -12.69 -1.10
N GLU A 45 -6.49 -12.37 -2.07
CA GLU A 45 -5.11 -12.90 -2.11
C GLU A 45 -4.28 -12.40 -0.93
N LEU A 46 -4.40 -11.12 -0.58
CA LEU A 46 -3.71 -10.55 0.57
C LEU A 46 -4.16 -11.21 1.87
N ASN A 47 -5.47 -11.37 2.03
CA ASN A 47 -6.04 -11.99 3.24
C ASN A 47 -5.61 -13.45 3.38
N LYS A 48 -5.49 -14.19 2.28
CA LYS A 48 -4.97 -15.58 2.30
C LYS A 48 -3.54 -15.63 2.84
N LYS A 49 -2.77 -14.58 2.62
CA LYS A 49 -1.38 -14.48 3.10
C LYS A 49 -1.30 -13.90 4.52
N GLY A 50 -2.42 -13.68 5.18
CA GLY A 50 -2.48 -13.14 6.52
C GLY A 50 -2.34 -11.62 6.58
N ILE A 51 -2.44 -10.93 5.46
CA ILE A 51 -2.36 -9.47 5.39
C ILE A 51 -3.76 -8.89 5.55
N ILE A 52 -3.94 -8.03 6.55
CA ILE A 52 -5.22 -7.38 6.83
C ILE A 52 -5.33 -6.12 5.98
N THR A 53 -6.46 -5.97 5.30
CA THR A 53 -6.77 -4.76 4.53
C THR A 53 -7.87 -3.98 5.22
N GLU A 54 -7.92 -2.67 4.94
CA GLU A 54 -9.07 -1.86 5.35
C GLU A 54 -10.31 -2.26 4.53
N PRO A 55 -11.52 -1.88 4.96
CA PRO A 55 -12.71 -2.10 4.15
C PRO A 55 -12.57 -1.47 2.77
N ILE A 56 -13.03 -2.18 1.75
CA ILE A 56 -13.04 -1.65 0.38
C ILE A 56 -13.99 -0.46 0.32
N ARG A 57 -13.55 0.61 -0.33
CA ARG A 57 -14.36 1.80 -0.55
C ARG A 57 -14.20 2.30 -1.98
N PHE A 58 -15.00 3.28 -2.34
CA PHE A 58 -14.94 3.89 -3.66
C PHE A 58 -14.17 5.21 -3.57
N ASP A 59 -13.25 5.39 -4.50
CA ASP A 59 -12.52 6.65 -4.63
C ASP A 59 -13.50 7.75 -5.04
N ILE A 60 -13.47 8.87 -4.33
CA ILE A 60 -14.40 9.98 -4.59
C ILE A 60 -14.14 10.68 -5.92
N TYR A 61 -12.95 10.55 -6.47
CA TYR A 61 -12.59 11.19 -7.73
C TYR A 61 -12.84 10.29 -8.94
N THR A 62 -12.55 8.99 -8.83
CA THR A 62 -12.67 8.06 -9.95
C THR A 62 -13.95 7.22 -9.91
N GLY A 63 -14.57 7.07 -8.74
CA GLY A 63 -15.71 6.18 -8.54
C GLY A 63 -15.36 4.71 -8.56
N LYS A 64 -14.07 4.36 -8.64
CA LYS A 64 -13.61 2.98 -8.69
C LYS A 64 -13.23 2.49 -7.30
N LYS A 65 -13.19 1.18 -7.14
CA LYS A 65 -12.85 0.56 -5.86
C LYS A 65 -11.39 0.79 -5.51
N MET A 66 -11.12 0.97 -4.23
CA MET A 66 -9.79 1.10 -3.69
C MET A 66 -9.79 0.67 -2.22
N THR A 67 -8.61 0.34 -1.70
CA THR A 67 -8.42 0.12 -0.28
C THR A 67 -6.95 0.28 0.10
N PHE A 68 -6.69 0.26 1.39
CA PHE A 68 -5.35 0.36 1.95
C PHE A 68 -4.99 -0.87 2.76
N PHE A 69 -3.72 -1.16 2.81
CA PHE A 69 -3.11 -2.06 3.77
C PHE A 69 -1.76 -1.45 4.16
N TYR A 70 -1.00 -2.11 5.02
CA TYR A 70 0.22 -1.53 5.57
C TYR A 70 1.36 -2.53 5.49
N ASP A 71 2.57 -2.02 5.22
CA ASP A 71 3.74 -2.86 5.32
C ASP A 71 4.10 -3.09 6.81
N PRO A 72 5.08 -3.96 7.11
CA PRO A 72 5.44 -4.24 8.50
C PRO A 72 5.91 -3.00 9.28
N ASP A 73 6.38 -1.97 8.59
CA ASP A 73 6.84 -0.72 9.20
C ASP A 73 5.77 0.35 9.20
N ASN A 74 4.53 -0.04 8.91
CA ASN A 74 3.36 0.83 8.93
C ASN A 74 3.32 1.87 7.81
N LEU A 75 4.02 1.62 6.71
CA LEU A 75 3.87 2.41 5.50
C LEU A 75 2.53 2.07 4.86
N PRO A 76 1.65 3.07 4.62
CA PRO A 76 0.40 2.80 3.92
C PRO A 76 0.66 2.39 2.47
N LEU A 77 -0.05 1.39 2.01
CA LEU A 77 -0.02 0.92 0.63
C LEU A 77 -1.45 0.89 0.11
N GLU A 78 -1.65 1.44 -1.08
CA GLU A 78 -2.97 1.52 -1.71
C GLU A 78 -3.04 0.55 -2.88
N ILE A 79 -4.20 -0.10 -3.04
CA ILE A 79 -4.56 -0.78 -4.29
C ILE A 79 -5.84 -0.16 -4.82
N HIS A 80 -5.90 0.02 -6.13
CA HIS A 80 -7.07 0.64 -6.78
C HIS A 80 -7.26 0.09 -8.19
N GLU A 81 -8.49 0.17 -8.68
CA GLU A 81 -8.84 -0.17 -10.06
C GLU A 81 -8.65 1.00 -10.99
#